data_b79367fe11537ef3b79d7545f76a96b9
#
_entry.id   b79367fe11537ef3b79d7545f76a96b9
#
_cell.length_a   1.000
_cell.length_b   1.000
_cell.length_c   1.000
_cell.angle_alpha   90.00
_cell.angle_beta   90.00
_cell.angle_gamma   90.00
#
_symmetry.space_group_name_H-M   'P 1'
#
loop_
_entity.id
_entity.type
_entity.pdbx_description
1 polymer ?
#
loop_
_entity_poly.entity_id
_entity_poly.type
_entity_poly.pdbx_seq_one_letter_code
_entity_poly.pdbx_strand_id
1 'polypeptide(L)'
;SEIFQNDKNVLTFSMHCASNYPAKKSISDIDIELRDNMEDNEYLNILSKNLKKLNQNKYDFVFYVAGVDIHHNDRLGKLKITDEGINKRDRIVIENFYSRNIPLCGVLGGGYNKSFDKLIELHSMLHKNCAKFI
;
A
#
# COMPACT_ATOMS: atom_id res chain seq x y z
N SER A 1 -12.72 4.68 -1.53
CA SER A 1 -13.17 4.98 -2.91
C SER A 1 -14.62 5.46 -2.97
N GLU A 2 -15.61 4.72 -2.46
CA GLU A 2 -17.04 5.10 -2.57
C GLU A 2 -17.35 6.52 -2.07
N ILE A 3 -16.75 6.96 -0.95
CA ILE A 3 -16.97 8.30 -0.39
C ILE A 3 -16.54 9.41 -1.37
N PHE A 4 -15.49 9.16 -2.14
CA PHE A 4 -14.88 10.15 -3.03
C PHE A 4 -15.20 9.94 -4.52
N GLN A 5 -16.06 8.97 -4.86
CA GLN A 5 -16.32 8.58 -6.26
C GLN A 5 -16.82 9.73 -7.18
N ASN A 6 -17.36 10.79 -6.60
CA ASN A 6 -17.84 11.97 -7.35
C ASN A 6 -17.00 13.24 -7.10
N ASP A 7 -15.92 13.13 -6.33
CA ASP A 7 -15.04 14.26 -6.03
C ASP A 7 -13.86 14.31 -6.99
N LYS A 8 -13.89 15.24 -7.92
CA LYS A 8 -12.84 15.43 -8.95
C LYS A 8 -11.50 15.90 -8.39
N ASN A 9 -11.45 16.33 -7.11
CA ASN A 9 -10.22 16.75 -6.45
C ASN A 9 -9.51 15.59 -5.74
N VAL A 10 -10.13 14.41 -5.65
CA VAL A 10 -9.58 13.24 -4.98
C VAL A 10 -9.40 12.11 -5.99
N LEU A 11 -8.15 11.69 -6.18
CA LEU A 11 -7.83 10.48 -6.93
C LEU A 11 -7.66 9.31 -5.96
N THR A 12 -8.41 8.24 -6.19
CA THR A 12 -8.34 7.01 -5.41
C THR A 12 -7.54 5.94 -6.16
N PHE A 13 -6.54 5.37 -5.50
CA PHE A 13 -5.70 4.29 -6.02
C PHE A 13 -5.75 3.10 -5.08
N SER A 14 -6.01 1.91 -5.59
CA SER A 14 -6.00 0.67 -4.82
C SER A 14 -5.16 -0.39 -5.50
N MET A 15 -4.31 -1.05 -4.72
CA MET A 15 -3.54 -2.21 -5.15
C MET A 15 -3.84 -3.34 -4.17
N HIS A 16 -4.58 -4.36 -4.61
CA HIS A 16 -5.17 -5.37 -3.74
C HIS A 16 -5.22 -6.75 -4.40
N CYS A 17 -5.24 -7.79 -3.58
CA CYS A 17 -5.47 -9.15 -4.07
C CYS A 17 -6.93 -9.31 -4.51
N ALA A 18 -7.16 -9.71 -5.77
CA ALA A 18 -8.48 -9.81 -6.36
C ALA A 18 -9.44 -10.72 -5.58
N SER A 19 -8.94 -11.83 -5.07
CA SER A 19 -9.73 -12.86 -4.39
C SER A 19 -9.89 -12.64 -2.88
N ASN A 20 -9.28 -11.58 -2.29
CA ASN A 20 -9.46 -11.27 -0.87
C ASN A 20 -10.86 -10.72 -0.58
N TYR A 21 -11.27 -10.80 0.68
CA TYR A 21 -12.48 -10.13 1.17
C TYR A 21 -12.35 -8.59 1.07
N PRO A 22 -13.44 -7.88 0.77
CA PRO A 22 -14.77 -8.34 0.39
C PRO A 22 -14.80 -8.85 -1.05
N ALA A 23 -15.68 -9.83 -1.36
CA ALA A 23 -15.81 -10.39 -2.71
C ALA A 23 -16.20 -9.31 -3.74
N LYS A 24 -17.11 -8.39 -3.35
CA LYS A 24 -17.42 -7.18 -4.13
C LYS A 24 -16.52 -6.05 -3.62
N LYS A 25 -15.55 -5.66 -4.43
CA LYS A 25 -14.65 -4.54 -4.12
C LYS A 25 -15.34 -3.19 -4.37
N SER A 26 -14.96 -2.18 -3.57
CA SER A 26 -15.23 -0.80 -3.97
C SER A 26 -14.39 -0.44 -5.18
N ILE A 27 -14.94 0.35 -6.09
CA ILE A 27 -14.25 0.80 -7.29
C ILE A 27 -13.49 2.08 -6.98
N SER A 28 -12.21 2.10 -7.29
CA SER A 28 -11.33 3.27 -7.24
C SER A 28 -11.15 3.84 -8.65
N ASP A 29 -10.57 5.03 -8.76
CA ASP A 29 -10.20 5.60 -10.07
C ASP A 29 -9.15 4.72 -10.76
N ILE A 30 -8.29 4.09 -9.96
CA ILE A 30 -7.29 3.14 -10.45
C ILE A 30 -7.26 1.93 -9.51
N ASP A 31 -7.68 0.78 -10.02
CA ASP A 31 -7.60 -0.50 -9.32
C ASP A 31 -6.56 -1.41 -9.98
N ILE A 32 -5.66 -1.94 -9.17
CA ILE A 32 -4.64 -2.92 -9.58
C ILE A 32 -4.92 -4.23 -8.86
N GLU A 33 -5.56 -5.13 -9.57
CA GLU A 33 -5.86 -6.47 -9.09
C GLU A 33 -4.62 -7.36 -9.14
N LEU A 34 -4.26 -7.93 -8.00
CA LEU A 34 -3.13 -8.82 -7.84
C LEU A 34 -3.62 -10.27 -7.72
N ARG A 35 -2.84 -11.21 -8.27
CA ARG A 35 -3.13 -12.65 -8.13
C ARG A 35 -2.75 -13.17 -6.75
N ASP A 36 -3.37 -14.26 -6.35
CA ASP A 36 -3.01 -14.99 -5.14
C ASP A 36 -1.55 -15.43 -5.16
N ASN A 37 -0.95 -15.52 -3.98
CA ASN A 37 0.43 -15.96 -3.76
C ASN A 37 1.50 -15.14 -4.51
N MET A 38 1.20 -13.88 -4.85
CA MET A 38 2.20 -12.97 -5.42
C MET A 38 3.30 -12.68 -4.41
N GLU A 39 4.55 -12.72 -4.86
CA GLU A 39 5.76 -12.52 -4.06
C GLU A 39 6.38 -11.13 -4.28
N ASP A 40 7.38 -10.78 -3.47
CA ASP A 40 8.00 -9.47 -3.38
C ASP A 40 8.36 -8.84 -4.73
N ASN A 41 9.13 -9.56 -5.55
CA ASN A 41 9.68 -8.98 -6.79
C ASN A 41 8.58 -8.55 -7.76
N GLU A 42 7.58 -9.39 -7.95
CA GLU A 42 6.45 -9.10 -8.83
C GLU A 42 5.62 -7.95 -8.28
N TYR A 43 5.29 -8.01 -6.97
CA TYR A 43 4.53 -6.98 -6.28
C TYR A 43 5.22 -5.60 -6.37
N LEU A 44 6.51 -5.53 -6.03
CA LEU A 44 7.28 -4.27 -6.04
C LEU A 44 7.46 -3.71 -7.45
N ASN A 45 7.59 -4.57 -8.47
CA ASN A 45 7.63 -4.15 -9.87
C ASN A 45 6.29 -3.53 -10.31
N ILE A 46 5.17 -4.15 -9.96
CA ILE A 46 3.83 -3.63 -10.26
C ILE A 46 3.63 -2.29 -9.55
N LEU A 47 3.99 -2.20 -8.26
CA LEU A 47 3.91 -0.96 -7.49
C LEU A 47 4.72 0.16 -8.17
N SER A 48 5.98 -0.09 -8.47
CA SER A 48 6.89 0.90 -9.08
C SER A 48 6.38 1.39 -10.44
N LYS A 49 5.84 0.48 -11.26
CA LYS A 49 5.24 0.83 -12.56
C LYS A 49 4.02 1.75 -12.40
N ASN A 50 3.18 1.48 -11.40
CA ASN A 50 1.97 2.28 -11.19
C ASN A 50 2.28 3.62 -10.49
N LEU A 51 3.26 3.69 -9.60
CA LEU A 51 3.76 4.96 -9.07
C LEU A 51 4.25 5.88 -10.20
N LYS A 52 4.97 5.36 -11.20
CA LYS A 52 5.39 6.14 -12.37
C LYS A 52 4.21 6.72 -13.15
N LYS A 53 3.09 5.97 -13.25
CA LYS A 53 1.86 6.49 -13.88
C LYS A 53 1.21 7.57 -13.02
N LEU A 54 1.10 7.35 -11.71
CA LEU A 54 0.58 8.34 -10.76
C LEU A 54 1.39 9.64 -10.82
N ASN A 55 2.70 9.55 -11.03
CA ASN A 55 3.60 10.70 -11.13
C ASN A 55 3.34 11.63 -12.32
N GLN A 56 2.49 11.26 -13.26
CA GLN A 56 2.04 12.13 -14.35
C GLN A 56 1.06 13.20 -13.87
N ASN A 57 0.48 13.03 -12.70
CA ASN A 57 -0.43 13.99 -12.08
C ASN A 57 0.29 14.83 -11.01
N LYS A 58 -0.31 15.96 -10.66
CA LYS A 58 0.09 16.78 -9.51
C LYS A 58 -0.82 16.46 -8.34
N TYR A 59 -0.25 16.41 -7.15
CA TYR A 59 -0.98 16.20 -5.90
C TYR A 59 -0.52 17.22 -4.88
N ASP A 60 -1.44 17.77 -4.11
CA ASP A 60 -1.16 18.67 -2.99
C ASP A 60 -0.87 17.88 -1.72
N PHE A 61 -1.43 16.66 -1.61
CA PHE A 61 -1.31 15.81 -0.45
C PHE A 61 -1.61 14.34 -0.78
N VAL A 62 -0.99 13.40 -0.08
CA VAL A 62 -1.20 11.97 -0.25
C VAL A 62 -1.50 11.29 1.09
N PHE A 63 -2.59 10.53 1.16
CA PHE A 63 -2.82 9.55 2.21
C PHE A 63 -2.34 8.18 1.73
N TYR A 64 -1.41 7.60 2.47
CA TYR A 64 -0.88 6.26 2.20
C TYR A 64 -1.38 5.27 3.23
N VAL A 65 -2.32 4.41 2.86
CA VAL A 65 -2.83 3.33 3.71
C VAL A 65 -1.90 2.13 3.61
N ALA A 66 -1.07 1.94 4.63
CA ALA A 66 0.00 0.94 4.67
C ALA A 66 -0.43 -0.36 5.37
N GLY A 67 -1.45 -1.04 4.85
CA GLY A 67 -1.87 -2.34 5.38
C GLY A 67 -0.77 -3.39 5.31
N VAL A 68 -0.69 -4.25 6.32
CA VAL A 68 0.29 -5.35 6.40
C VAL A 68 -0.33 -6.73 6.21
N ASP A 69 -1.61 -6.79 5.85
CA ASP A 69 -2.34 -8.02 5.49
C ASP A 69 -1.86 -8.67 4.19
N ILE A 70 -0.93 -8.04 3.49
CA ILE A 70 -0.20 -8.61 2.34
C ILE A 70 0.92 -9.58 2.77
N HIS A 71 1.25 -9.64 4.06
CA HIS A 71 2.33 -10.47 4.59
C HIS A 71 2.04 -11.97 4.44
N HIS A 72 3.07 -12.77 4.12
CA HIS A 72 2.93 -14.21 3.87
C HIS A 72 2.37 -15.03 5.04
N ASN A 73 2.46 -14.53 6.28
CA ASN A 73 1.90 -15.14 7.48
C ASN A 73 0.60 -14.47 7.94
N ASP A 74 0.01 -13.61 7.13
CA ASP A 74 -1.31 -13.06 7.44
C ASP A 74 -2.38 -14.15 7.35
N ARG A 75 -3.40 -14.06 8.23
CA ARG A 75 -4.45 -15.07 8.30
C ARG A 75 -5.52 -14.91 7.22
N LEU A 76 -5.73 -13.71 6.75
CA LEU A 76 -6.79 -13.34 5.81
C LEU A 76 -6.22 -12.95 4.45
N GLY A 77 -5.02 -12.39 4.44
CA GLY A 77 -4.31 -12.00 3.23
C GLY A 77 -3.86 -13.21 2.41
N LYS A 78 -3.91 -13.07 1.09
CA LYS A 78 -3.54 -14.15 0.14
C LYS A 78 -2.26 -13.87 -0.64
N LEU A 79 -1.61 -12.75 -0.39
CA LEU A 79 -0.29 -12.45 -0.94
C LEU A 79 0.81 -13.13 -0.12
N LYS A 80 2.04 -13.18 -0.66
CA LYS A 80 3.20 -13.82 -0.03
C LYS A 80 4.36 -12.85 0.13
N ILE A 81 4.04 -11.64 0.59
CA ILE A 81 5.04 -10.59 0.80
C ILE A 81 5.81 -10.84 2.09
N THR A 82 7.13 -10.72 2.02
CA THR A 82 8.01 -10.87 3.18
C THR A 82 8.10 -9.58 4.00
N ASP A 83 8.74 -9.65 5.18
CA ASP A 83 9.09 -8.47 5.98
C ASP A 83 9.86 -7.45 5.15
N GLU A 84 10.85 -7.94 4.40
CA GLU A 84 11.68 -7.10 3.53
C GLU A 84 10.84 -6.49 2.38
N GLY A 85 9.90 -7.25 1.84
CA GLY A 85 8.95 -6.77 0.83
C GLY A 85 8.08 -5.63 1.35
N ILE A 86 7.54 -5.75 2.58
CA ILE A 86 6.77 -4.69 3.24
C ILE A 86 7.66 -3.45 3.48
N ASN A 87 8.86 -3.65 4.02
CA ASN A 87 9.81 -2.58 4.27
C ASN A 87 10.17 -1.83 2.98
N LYS A 88 10.46 -2.55 1.89
CA LYS A 88 10.74 -1.95 0.57
C LYS A 88 9.53 -1.23 0.00
N ARG A 89 8.33 -1.80 0.12
CA ARG A 89 7.09 -1.16 -0.32
C ARG A 89 6.93 0.22 0.31
N ASP A 90 7.01 0.29 1.64
CA ASP A 90 6.82 1.53 2.38
C ASP A 90 7.88 2.56 1.98
N ARG A 91 9.13 2.14 1.89
CA ARG A 91 10.22 3.00 1.44
C ARG A 91 9.99 3.55 0.04
N ILE A 92 9.65 2.71 -0.93
CA ILE A 92 9.38 3.12 -2.31
C ILE A 92 8.27 4.16 -2.39
N VAL A 93 7.17 3.95 -1.66
CA VAL A 93 6.04 4.89 -1.65
C VAL A 93 6.45 6.23 -1.03
N ILE A 94 7.09 6.20 0.14
CA ILE A 94 7.51 7.41 0.85
C ILE A 94 8.53 8.20 0.02
N GLU A 95 9.60 7.55 -0.46
CA GLU A 95 10.62 8.19 -1.30
C GLU A 95 10.02 8.81 -2.58
N ASN A 96 9.06 8.13 -3.19
CA ASN A 96 8.41 8.60 -4.41
C ASN A 96 7.72 9.96 -4.24
N PHE A 97 7.01 10.16 -3.15
CA PHE A 97 6.30 11.41 -2.91
C PHE A 97 7.18 12.45 -2.24
N TYR A 98 8.04 12.05 -1.31
CA TYR A 98 8.99 12.95 -0.64
C TYR A 98 9.94 13.63 -1.64
N SER A 99 10.53 12.89 -2.57
CA SER A 99 11.45 13.44 -3.59
C SER A 99 10.78 14.43 -4.56
N ARG A 100 9.46 14.43 -4.59
CA ARG A 100 8.64 15.36 -5.37
C ARG A 100 8.08 16.53 -4.55
N ASN A 101 8.50 16.66 -3.30
CA ASN A 101 7.98 17.64 -2.34
C ASN A 101 6.45 17.56 -2.16
N ILE A 102 5.88 16.37 -2.20
CA ILE A 102 4.45 16.13 -1.97
C ILE A 102 4.29 15.64 -0.52
N PRO A 103 3.57 16.37 0.34
CA PRO A 103 3.27 15.93 1.70
C PRO A 103 2.55 14.59 1.71
N LEU A 104 2.98 13.68 2.59
CA LEU A 104 2.40 12.35 2.72
C LEU A 104 2.07 12.04 4.17
N CYS A 105 0.87 11.53 4.41
CA CYS A 105 0.47 10.95 5.69
C CYS A 105 0.34 9.44 5.55
N GLY A 106 1.25 8.69 6.16
CA GLY A 106 1.14 7.24 6.28
C GLY A 106 0.19 6.85 7.42
N VAL A 107 -0.78 5.99 7.12
CA VAL A 107 -1.73 5.47 8.11
C VAL A 107 -1.70 3.94 8.12
N LEU A 108 -1.97 3.35 9.28
CA LEU A 108 -2.09 1.91 9.42
C LEU A 108 -3.32 1.42 8.65
N GLY A 109 -3.22 0.22 8.10
CA GLY A 109 -4.31 -0.48 7.41
C GLY A 109 -4.54 -1.86 7.97
N GLY A 110 -5.03 -2.79 7.17
CA GLY A 110 -5.24 -4.19 7.54
C GLY A 110 -3.97 -4.88 8.03
N GLY A 111 -4.18 -5.91 8.87
CA GLY A 111 -3.13 -6.76 9.40
C GLY A 111 -3.73 -7.72 10.43
N TYR A 112 -3.63 -9.03 10.17
CA TYR A 112 -4.34 -10.07 10.92
C TYR A 112 -3.41 -11.23 11.29
N ASN A 113 -2.13 -10.95 11.51
CA ASN A 113 -1.16 -11.96 11.93
C ASN A 113 -1.55 -12.57 13.28
N LYS A 114 -1.28 -13.88 13.46
CA LYS A 114 -1.55 -14.57 14.72
C LYS A 114 -0.65 -14.08 15.86
N SER A 115 0.59 -13.72 15.56
CA SER A 115 1.53 -13.16 16.52
C SER A 115 1.30 -11.64 16.61
N PHE A 116 0.93 -11.17 17.78
CA PHE A 116 0.74 -9.74 18.05
C PHE A 116 2.07 -8.99 17.95
N ASP A 117 3.15 -9.57 18.45
CA ASP A 117 4.50 -8.98 18.36
C ASP A 117 4.92 -8.80 16.90
N LYS A 118 4.65 -9.81 16.05
CA LYS A 118 4.93 -9.72 14.61
C LYS A 118 4.08 -8.65 13.94
N LEU A 119 2.83 -8.51 14.33
CA LEU A 119 1.94 -7.47 13.81
C LEU A 119 2.47 -6.07 14.15
N ILE A 120 2.90 -5.86 15.40
CA ILE A 120 3.53 -4.60 15.84
C ILE A 120 4.81 -4.34 15.04
N GLU A 121 5.67 -5.34 14.88
CA GLU A 121 6.89 -5.24 14.09
C GLU A 121 6.60 -4.74 12.66
N LEU A 122 5.66 -5.41 11.97
CA LEU A 122 5.29 -5.08 10.59
C LEU A 122 4.75 -3.65 10.48
N HIS A 123 3.80 -3.26 11.31
CA HIS A 123 3.25 -1.90 11.31
C HIS A 123 4.29 -0.83 11.70
N SER A 124 5.27 -1.17 12.56
CA SER A 124 6.33 -0.25 12.94
C SER A 124 7.27 0.11 11.79
N MET A 125 7.31 -0.69 10.72
CA MET A 125 8.15 -0.45 9.54
C MET A 125 7.77 0.86 8.84
N LEU A 126 6.46 1.17 8.76
CA LEU A 126 5.98 2.44 8.22
C LEU A 126 6.61 3.62 8.96
N HIS A 127 6.51 3.63 10.29
CA HIS A 127 7.05 4.72 11.13
C HIS A 127 8.58 4.83 11.02
N LYS A 128 9.28 3.69 11.04
CA LYS A 128 10.75 3.65 10.87
C LYS A 128 11.18 4.17 9.50
N ASN A 129 10.41 3.92 8.46
CA ASN A 129 10.70 4.46 7.14
C ASN A 129 10.38 5.95 7.05
N CYS A 130 9.26 6.44 7.58
CA CYS A 130 8.96 7.86 7.64
C CYS A 130 10.04 8.65 8.40
N ALA A 131 10.52 8.14 9.54
CA ALA A 131 11.54 8.80 10.35
C ALA A 131 12.89 9.05 9.64
N LYS A 132 13.13 8.42 8.48
CA LYS A 132 14.36 8.68 7.69
C LYS A 132 14.28 9.94 6.83
N PHE A 133 13.11 10.56 6.75
CA PHE A 133 12.82 11.72 5.91
C PHE A 133 12.41 12.97 6.70
N ILE A 134 12.64 12.95 8.03
CA ILE A 134 12.34 14.05 8.94
C ILE A 134 13.64 14.73 9.36
#